data_9e3cc1af05681ad74bb9cfb306b07ff1
#
_entry.id   9e3cc1af05681ad74bb9cfb306b07ff1
#
_cell.length_a   1.000
_cell.length_b   1.000
_cell.length_c   1.000
_cell.angle_alpha   90.00
_cell.angle_beta   90.00
_cell.angle_gamma   90.00
#
_symmetry.space_group_name_H-M   'P 1'
#
loop_
_entity.id
_entity.type
_entity.pdbx_description
1 polymer ?
#
loop_
_entity_poly.entity_id
_entity_poly.type
_entity_poly.pdbx_seq_one_letter_code
_entity_poly.pdbx_strand_id
1 'polypeptide(L)'
;MKKKTYCYENRTFEVIVSDEYRGWLVEIWVQEVIRPNRKFFGRTKFFNNQTVDIDKYDSIDEAVRTVIANGLEKEAHGKVIDEKWKKWDEEN
;
A
#
# COMPACT_ATOMS: atom_id res chain seq x y z
N MET A 1 7.67 -3.61 -16.03
CA MET A 1 6.58 -3.57 -15.03
C MET A 1 6.26 -4.97 -14.56
N LYS A 2 6.32 -5.18 -13.25
CA LYS A 2 6.05 -6.48 -12.65
C LYS A 2 4.93 -6.36 -11.63
N LYS A 3 4.11 -7.38 -11.57
CA LYS A 3 2.91 -7.39 -10.75
C LYS A 3 2.85 -8.66 -9.91
N LYS A 4 2.59 -8.50 -8.62
CA LYS A 4 2.43 -9.63 -7.71
C LYS A 4 1.32 -9.36 -6.72
N THR A 5 0.79 -10.42 -6.13
CA THR A 5 -0.23 -10.36 -5.11
C THR A 5 0.38 -10.70 -3.76
N TYR A 6 0.05 -9.89 -2.76
CA TYR A 6 0.49 -10.09 -1.37
C TYR A 6 -0.74 -10.21 -0.48
N CYS A 7 -0.65 -11.08 0.50
CA CYS A 7 -1.71 -11.24 1.49
C CYS A 7 -1.19 -10.92 2.88
N TYR A 8 -1.92 -10.06 3.59
CA TYR A 8 -1.63 -9.72 4.97
C TYR A 8 -2.91 -9.93 5.77
N GLU A 9 -2.88 -10.92 6.65
CA GLU A 9 -4.07 -11.31 7.41
C GLU A 9 -5.22 -11.63 6.45
N ASN A 10 -6.31 -10.88 6.49
CA ASN A 10 -7.46 -11.09 5.62
C ASN A 10 -7.51 -10.12 4.45
N ARG A 11 -6.42 -9.40 4.22
CA ARG A 11 -6.36 -8.37 3.19
C ARG A 11 -5.45 -8.83 2.05
N THR A 12 -5.87 -8.51 0.85
CA THR A 12 -5.11 -8.85 -0.37
C THR A 12 -4.67 -7.57 -1.05
N PHE A 13 -3.41 -7.51 -1.39
CA PHE A 13 -2.83 -6.35 -2.07
C PHE A 13 -2.25 -6.78 -3.40
N GLU A 14 -2.49 -5.97 -4.40
CA GLU A 14 -1.89 -6.12 -5.70
C GLU A 14 -0.79 -5.08 -5.82
N VAL A 15 0.42 -5.54 -6.10
CA VAL A 15 1.59 -4.69 -6.12
C VAL A 15 2.16 -4.63 -7.52
N ILE A 16 2.39 -3.42 -8.00
CA ILE A 16 3.01 -3.18 -9.29
C ILE A 16 4.35 -2.49 -9.02
N VAL A 17 5.41 -3.14 -9.50
CA VAL A 17 6.76 -2.58 -9.39
C VAL A 17 7.17 -2.10 -10.77
N SER A 18 7.45 -0.82 -10.87
CA SER A 18 7.89 -0.20 -12.11
C SER A 18 9.41 -0.19 -12.15
N ASP A 19 9.97 -0.69 -13.23
CA ASP A 19 11.40 -0.67 -13.49
C ASP A 19 11.78 0.43 -14.50
N GLU A 20 10.90 1.40 -14.70
CA GLU A 20 11.14 2.50 -15.64
C GLU A 20 12.26 3.42 -15.18
N TYR A 21 12.45 3.52 -13.88
CA TYR A 21 13.57 4.26 -13.32
C TYR A 21 14.79 3.38 -13.35
N ARG A 22 15.69 3.69 -14.22
CA ARG A 22 16.91 2.91 -14.37
C ARG A 22 17.74 2.94 -13.12
N GLY A 23 18.39 1.84 -12.83
CA GLY A 23 19.31 1.71 -11.72
C GLY A 23 18.63 1.29 -10.44
N TRP A 24 18.82 2.07 -9.41
CA TRP A 24 18.48 1.68 -8.06
C TRP A 24 17.13 2.23 -7.56
N LEU A 25 16.50 3.12 -8.32
CA LEU A 25 15.20 3.66 -7.92
C LEU A 25 14.07 2.92 -8.62
N VAL A 26 13.11 2.45 -7.87
CA VAL A 26 11.91 1.82 -8.40
C VAL A 26 10.68 2.41 -7.72
N GLU A 27 9.61 2.48 -8.48
CA GLU A 27 8.33 2.88 -7.92
C GLU A 27 7.54 1.63 -7.57
N ILE A 28 7.02 1.59 -6.34
CA ILE A 28 6.19 0.51 -5.87
C ILE A 28 4.79 1.07 -5.63
N TRP A 29 3.84 0.57 -6.38
CA TRP A 29 2.44 0.97 -6.32
C TRP A 29 1.64 -0.17 -5.72
N VAL A 30 0.91 0.11 -4.64
CA VAL A 30 0.12 -0.90 -3.95
C VAL A 30 -1.35 -0.53 -4.02
N GLN A 31 -2.15 -1.50 -4.43
CA GLN A 31 -3.61 -1.38 -4.45
C GLN A 31 -4.17 -2.49 -3.57
N GLU A 32 -5.21 -2.18 -2.83
CA GLU A 32 -5.92 -3.21 -2.08
C GLU A 32 -7.02 -3.79 -2.96
N VAL A 33 -7.08 -5.12 -3.02
CA VAL A 33 -8.15 -5.82 -3.71
C VAL A 33 -9.33 -5.89 -2.75
N ILE A 34 -10.36 -5.13 -3.05
CA ILE A 34 -11.58 -5.12 -2.25
C ILE A 34 -12.47 -6.22 -2.79
N ARG A 35 -12.43 -7.34 -2.11
CA ARG A 35 -13.33 -8.47 -2.27
C ARG A 35 -13.73 -8.75 -3.71
N PRO A 36 -13.11 -9.73 -4.36
CA PRO A 36 -13.50 -10.08 -5.71
C PRO A 36 -14.97 -10.48 -5.70
N ASN A 37 -15.75 -9.76 -6.48
CA ASN A 37 -17.11 -10.15 -6.73
C ASN A 37 -17.05 -11.50 -7.41
N ARG A 38 -17.81 -12.46 -6.94
CA ARG A 38 -17.82 -13.84 -7.45
C ARG A 38 -17.96 -13.95 -8.95
N LYS A 39 -18.48 -12.94 -9.61
CA LYS A 39 -18.80 -13.02 -11.02
C LYS A 39 -17.74 -12.48 -11.94
N PHE A 40 -16.99 -11.44 -11.58
CA PHE A 40 -16.17 -10.80 -12.59
C PHE A 40 -14.88 -10.17 -12.12
N PHE A 41 -14.89 -9.11 -11.38
CA PHE A 41 -13.70 -8.32 -11.17
C PHE A 41 -13.58 -7.94 -9.72
N GLY A 42 -12.41 -8.14 -9.19
CA GLY A 42 -12.07 -7.53 -7.95
C GLY A 42 -12.01 -6.02 -8.16
N ARG A 43 -12.60 -5.26 -7.27
CA ARG A 43 -12.35 -3.84 -7.24
C ARG A 43 -11.03 -3.62 -6.54
N THR A 44 -10.23 -2.72 -7.07
CA THR A 44 -9.01 -2.32 -6.40
C THR A 44 -9.16 -0.87 -5.98
N LYS A 45 -8.53 -0.54 -4.86
CA LYS A 45 -8.44 0.84 -4.46
C LYS A 45 -7.00 1.15 -4.12
N PHE A 46 -6.58 2.37 -4.41
CA PHE A 46 -5.24 2.82 -4.09
C PHE A 46 -4.96 2.64 -2.59
N PHE A 47 -3.81 2.11 -2.26
CA PHE A 47 -3.40 1.92 -0.89
C PHE A 47 -2.19 2.75 -0.53
N ASN A 48 -1.09 2.58 -1.26
CA ASN A 48 0.12 3.36 -1.03
C ASN A 48 1.02 3.28 -2.26
N ASN A 49 1.87 4.27 -2.43
CA ASN A 49 2.95 4.18 -3.40
C ASN A 49 4.19 4.88 -2.84
N GLN A 50 5.33 4.37 -3.22
CA GLN A 50 6.60 4.98 -2.85
C GLN A 50 7.63 4.69 -3.93
N THR A 51 8.50 5.66 -4.15
CA THR A 51 9.72 5.44 -4.91
C THR A 51 10.79 5.09 -3.89
N VAL A 52 11.39 3.94 -4.05
CA VAL A 52 12.36 3.42 -3.10
C VAL A 52 13.72 3.21 -3.76
N ASP A 53 14.75 3.34 -2.94
CA ASP A 53 16.10 3.00 -3.32
C ASP A 53 16.32 1.53 -2.98
N ILE A 54 16.38 0.69 -4.00
CA ILE A 54 16.50 -0.76 -3.78
C ILE A 54 17.84 -1.17 -3.16
N ASP A 55 18.84 -0.31 -3.22
CA ASP A 55 20.12 -0.59 -2.56
C ASP A 55 20.01 -0.59 -1.03
N LYS A 56 18.93 0.00 -0.51
CA LYS A 56 18.68 0.01 0.94
C LYS A 56 18.00 -1.24 1.43
N TYR A 57 17.65 -2.15 0.55
CA TYR A 57 16.91 -3.37 0.89
C TYR A 57 17.68 -4.58 0.37
N ASP A 58 17.53 -5.69 1.06
CA ASP A 58 18.16 -6.95 0.64
C ASP A 58 17.46 -7.55 -0.57
N SER A 59 16.21 -7.20 -0.79
CA SER A 59 15.44 -7.71 -1.91
C SER A 59 14.30 -6.76 -2.27
N ILE A 60 13.78 -6.92 -3.46
CA ILE A 60 12.60 -6.16 -3.88
C ILE A 60 11.39 -6.58 -3.04
N ASP A 61 11.31 -7.85 -2.66
CA ASP A 61 10.24 -8.33 -1.78
C ASP A 61 10.24 -7.58 -0.45
N GLU A 62 11.41 -7.38 0.14
CA GLU A 62 11.52 -6.62 1.39
C GLU A 62 11.07 -5.17 1.21
N ALA A 63 11.46 -4.55 0.12
CA ALA A 63 11.04 -3.18 -0.18
C ALA A 63 9.52 -3.11 -0.33
N VAL A 64 8.91 -4.06 -1.03
CA VAL A 64 7.46 -4.12 -1.21
C VAL A 64 6.76 -4.27 0.13
N ARG A 65 7.23 -5.16 0.98
CA ARG A 65 6.63 -5.37 2.30
C ARG A 65 6.73 -4.12 3.16
N THR A 66 7.81 -3.39 3.03
CA THR A 66 7.98 -2.10 3.73
C THR A 66 6.96 -1.07 3.25
N VAL A 67 6.72 -0.99 1.94
CA VAL A 67 5.73 -0.07 1.39
C VAL A 67 4.32 -0.42 1.88
N ILE A 68 4.00 -1.71 1.95
CA ILE A 68 2.72 -2.16 2.49
C ILE A 68 2.61 -1.79 3.97
N ALA A 69 3.65 -2.06 4.75
CA ALA A 69 3.67 -1.74 6.18
C ALA A 69 3.49 -0.24 6.41
N ASN A 70 4.16 0.58 5.61
CA ASN A 70 4.02 2.03 5.70
C ASN A 70 2.58 2.48 5.37
N GLY A 71 1.95 1.83 4.41
CA GLY A 71 0.54 2.09 4.09
C GLY A 71 -0.38 1.74 5.25
N LEU A 72 -0.12 0.63 5.93
CA LEU A 72 -0.89 0.22 7.10
C LEU A 72 -0.74 1.23 8.25
N GLU A 73 0.48 1.74 8.45
CA GLU A 73 0.74 2.76 9.45
C GLU A 73 -0.01 4.06 9.13
N LYS A 74 0.01 4.49 7.88
CA LYS A 74 -0.71 5.68 7.45
C LYS A 74 -2.20 5.53 7.68
N GLU A 75 -2.74 4.35 7.39
CA GLU A 75 -4.16 4.07 7.60
C GLU A 75 -4.53 4.15 9.08
N ALA A 76 -3.73 3.53 9.94
CA ALA A 76 -3.94 3.57 11.39
C ALA A 76 -3.82 5.00 11.93
N HIS A 77 -2.82 5.75 11.45
CA HIS A 77 -2.62 7.13 11.86
C HIS A 77 -3.78 8.03 11.41
N GLY A 78 -4.30 7.80 10.21
CA GLY A 78 -5.46 8.52 9.70
C GLY A 78 -6.68 8.34 10.58
N LYS A 79 -6.92 7.14 11.09
CA LYS A 79 -8.03 6.89 12.01
C LYS A 79 -7.88 7.67 13.31
N VAL A 80 -6.69 7.74 13.85
CA VAL A 80 -6.42 8.50 15.07
C VAL A 80 -6.66 9.99 14.85
N ILE A 81 -6.23 10.50 13.72
CA ILE A 81 -6.44 11.91 13.37
C ILE A 81 -7.94 12.18 13.21
N ASP A 82 -8.66 11.31 12.53
CA ASP A 82 -10.11 11.47 12.34
C ASP A 82 -10.86 11.50 13.66
N GLU A 83 -10.46 10.67 14.62
CA GLU A 83 -11.05 10.66 15.95
C GLU A 83 -10.78 11.97 16.68
N LYS A 84 -9.60 12.53 16.53
CA LYS A 84 -9.25 13.80 17.14
C LYS A 84 -10.09 14.95 16.57
N TRP A 85 -10.28 14.95 15.25
CA TRP A 85 -11.13 15.96 14.61
C TRP A 85 -12.57 15.84 15.06
N LYS A 86 -13.07 14.61 15.12
CA LYS A 86 -14.42 14.35 15.58
C LYS A 86 -14.64 14.84 17.00
N LYS A 87 -13.71 14.54 17.88
CA LYS A 87 -13.76 14.97 19.26
C LYS A 87 -13.75 16.52 19.38
N TRP A 88 -12.90 17.14 18.60
CA TRP A 88 -12.83 18.60 18.58
C TRP A 88 -14.16 19.20 18.10
N ASP A 89 -14.77 18.65 17.09
CA ASP A 89 -16.07 19.10 16.60
C ASP A 89 -17.17 18.95 17.64
N GLU A 90 -17.11 17.90 18.43
CA GLU A 90 -18.10 17.65 19.49
C GLU A 90 -17.95 18.61 20.67
N GLU A 91 -16.78 19.14 20.91
CA GLU A 91 -16.50 20.06 22.01
C GLU A 91 -17.02 21.49 21.71
N ASN A 92 -17.35 21.76 20.51
CA ASN A 92 -17.87 23.05 20.09
C ASN A 92 -19.33 22.95 19.68
#